data_8641a0311148211a41a206139165ef17
#
_entry.id   8641a0311148211a41a206139165ef17
#
_cell.length_a   1.000
_cell.length_b   1.000
_cell.length_c   1.000
_cell.angle_alpha   90.00
_cell.angle_beta   90.00
_cell.angle_gamma   90.00
#
_symmetry.space_group_name_H-M   'P 1'
#
loop_
_entity.id
_entity.type
_entity.pdbx_description
1 polymer ?
#
loop_
_entity_poly.entity_id
_entity_poly.type
_entity_poly.pdbx_seq_one_letter_code
_entity_poly.pdbx_strand_id
1 'polypeptide(L)'
;MEGYDAILKQVIPLKLCEGSSKIRDLNEAVGQYIQPGMAIHFGQASVRWATAIIYEIARRFWGQSPEFTLIGLGMNHPTAVFLQGRLVKKLIISYCGDSYPTPGPNAAFQRAYRDRSVEFENWSILTLPLRLKAAAMGLPFLPTHSLKGSTMAGENHEAFLEIEDPFHPKEKVGLVKALVPDITILHGAVADPHGNTILLPPNVENVYGAMASRMGAIVTVEKIVSTDFIRKHSHLVKLPGQYVTSLSEVPFGGHPSKHPQQGLEKFEGYGEDYEFIAEAKKAALKEDTLQAWIDHWVLGCRSHEDYLNRLGHERLLYLKGKIHENSWEVEFLGLKDRLSDSPNYTPIEMAIVVAARILQEKIKGSQYRTLLCGAGMANLAGWLAYYPLQQLGMDIDVMAEAGMLGYAPRPGDPTTFNSRNFPSCKMLTDVHHIMGIIMGGARNRCLGSLGAGQIDRLGNINSTQDPERGLFMVGSGGANDIASSAQEVLVTALQKKDSFVAKVPYITSPGKKVKTLVSNLGVFEKLEDQEEFFLTGLFPDPQGRGEEDVVRHIKDQCGWELQVAKELRWIDPPDMNELRLLRIFDPRRLYLGKL
;
A
#
# COMPACT_ATOMS: atom_id res chain seq x y z
N MET A 1 25.01 53.97 -16.58
CA MET A 1 25.39 53.01 -15.52
C MET A 1 24.83 53.40 -14.17
N GLU A 2 24.95 54.66 -13.72
CA GLU A 2 24.41 55.09 -12.40
C GLU A 2 22.91 54.81 -12.17
N GLY A 3 22.06 54.92 -13.21
CA GLY A 3 20.63 54.61 -13.10
C GLY A 3 20.32 53.11 -12.88
N TYR A 4 21.13 52.23 -13.46
CA TYR A 4 21.02 50.79 -13.25
C TYR A 4 21.52 50.36 -11.88
N ASP A 5 22.59 51.00 -11.39
CA ASP A 5 23.11 50.77 -10.03
C ASP A 5 22.10 51.20 -8.95
N ALA A 6 21.37 52.28 -9.19
CA ALA A 6 20.29 52.73 -8.30
C ALA A 6 19.11 51.71 -8.28
N ILE A 7 18.71 51.18 -9.44
CA ILE A 7 17.69 50.14 -9.55
C ILE A 7 18.15 48.87 -8.83
N LEU A 8 19.40 48.44 -9.10
CA LEU A 8 19.95 47.22 -8.46
C LEU A 8 20.04 47.35 -6.94
N LYS A 9 20.34 48.54 -6.42
CA LYS A 9 20.45 48.77 -4.96
C LYS A 9 19.13 49.09 -4.28
N GLN A 10 18.14 49.67 -4.98
CA GLN A 10 16.88 50.12 -4.36
C GLN A 10 15.69 49.23 -4.71
N VAL A 11 15.64 48.60 -5.89
CA VAL A 11 14.50 47.83 -6.38
C VAL A 11 14.74 46.31 -6.23
N ILE A 12 16.01 45.88 -6.28
CA ILE A 12 16.41 44.47 -6.18
C ILE A 12 17.08 44.10 -4.82
N PRO A 13 17.04 44.85 -3.73
CA PRO A 13 17.33 44.22 -2.44
C PRO A 13 16.24 43.23 -2.17
N LEU A 14 16.59 41.95 -2.26
CA LEU A 14 15.71 40.79 -2.12
C LEU A 14 15.16 40.62 -0.70
N LYS A 15 14.54 41.64 -0.15
CA LYS A 15 13.68 41.47 1.03
C LYS A 15 12.32 41.03 0.53
N LEU A 16 12.20 39.71 0.25
CA LEU A 16 10.98 39.11 -0.25
C LEU A 16 9.88 39.17 0.82
N CYS A 17 8.68 39.52 0.38
CA CYS A 17 7.51 39.36 1.24
C CYS A 17 7.09 37.90 1.24
N GLU A 18 7.26 37.22 2.36
CA GLU A 18 7.01 35.78 2.50
C GLU A 18 5.54 35.45 2.84
N GLY A 19 4.72 36.46 3.08
CA GLY A 19 3.34 36.27 3.54
C GLY A 19 3.21 36.09 5.05
N SER A 20 2.02 35.72 5.52
CA SER A 20 1.74 35.49 6.94
C SER A 20 2.21 34.11 7.40
N SER A 21 2.60 34.03 8.67
CA SER A 21 2.91 32.75 9.31
C SER A 21 1.65 31.88 9.46
N LYS A 22 1.79 30.58 9.21
CA LYS A 22 0.75 29.55 9.34
C LYS A 22 0.97 28.67 10.57
N ILE A 23 1.98 28.97 11.36
CA ILE A 23 2.31 28.22 12.59
C ILE A 23 1.18 28.38 13.60
N ARG A 24 0.68 27.24 14.08
CA ARG A 24 -0.34 27.12 15.12
C ARG A 24 -0.04 25.91 16.01
N ASP A 25 -0.56 25.94 17.21
CA ASP A 25 -0.67 24.73 18.03
C ASP A 25 -1.60 23.71 17.35
N LEU A 26 -1.28 22.42 17.47
CA LEU A 26 -2.05 21.36 16.81
C LEU A 26 -3.51 21.31 17.31
N ASN A 27 -3.72 21.49 18.60
CA ASN A 27 -5.06 21.48 19.20
C ASN A 27 -5.90 22.67 18.68
N GLU A 28 -5.29 23.86 18.61
CA GLU A 28 -5.93 25.05 18.03
C GLU A 28 -6.27 24.83 16.55
N ALA A 29 -5.35 24.26 15.76
CA ALA A 29 -5.56 23.98 14.35
C ALA A 29 -6.73 23.02 14.12
N VAL A 30 -6.77 21.90 14.85
CA VAL A 30 -7.88 20.94 14.78
C VAL A 30 -9.19 21.61 15.24
N GLY A 31 -9.15 22.39 16.32
CA GLY A 31 -10.32 23.08 16.85
C GLY A 31 -10.93 24.11 15.92
N GLN A 32 -10.08 24.78 15.13
CA GLN A 32 -10.52 25.82 14.22
C GLN A 32 -11.01 25.28 12.88
N TYR A 33 -10.36 24.23 12.35
CA TYR A 33 -10.54 23.84 10.95
C TYR A 33 -11.27 22.52 10.75
N ILE A 34 -11.41 21.67 11.77
CA ILE A 34 -12.18 20.42 11.66
C ILE A 34 -13.59 20.64 12.23
N GLN A 35 -14.61 20.32 11.43
CA GLN A 35 -16.02 20.46 11.80
C GLN A 35 -16.76 19.14 11.55
N PRO A 36 -17.83 18.83 12.32
CA PRO A 36 -18.70 17.69 12.04
C PRO A 36 -19.20 17.65 10.61
N GLY A 37 -19.37 16.45 10.06
CA GLY A 37 -19.85 16.19 8.69
C GLY A 37 -18.79 16.30 7.60
N MET A 38 -17.58 16.78 7.89
CA MET A 38 -16.53 16.98 6.90
C MET A 38 -16.04 15.69 6.25
N ALA A 39 -15.67 15.82 4.97
CA ALA A 39 -14.88 14.84 4.22
C ALA A 39 -13.39 15.15 4.41
N ILE A 40 -12.70 14.32 5.19
CA ILE A 40 -11.29 14.50 5.57
C ILE A 40 -10.43 13.53 4.77
N HIS A 41 -9.48 14.06 3.99
CA HIS A 41 -8.52 13.25 3.28
C HIS A 41 -7.28 12.99 4.14
N PHE A 42 -6.92 11.73 4.32
CA PHE A 42 -5.73 11.24 5.01
C PHE A 42 -4.62 11.05 3.97
N GLY A 43 -3.81 12.08 3.79
CA GLY A 43 -2.76 12.06 2.79
C GLY A 43 -1.61 11.11 3.14
N GLN A 44 -1.07 10.43 2.13
CA GLN A 44 0.05 9.47 2.22
C GLN A 44 -0.21 8.28 3.16
N ALA A 45 -1.47 8.05 3.51
CA ALA A 45 -1.90 6.88 4.26
C ALA A 45 -1.53 5.59 3.51
N SER A 46 -0.95 4.63 4.15
CA SER A 46 -0.28 3.39 3.73
C SER A 46 1.24 3.42 3.87
N VAL A 47 1.87 4.59 3.79
CA VAL A 47 3.33 4.73 3.92
C VAL A 47 3.68 5.64 5.09
N ARG A 48 2.93 6.73 5.26
CA ARG A 48 3.16 7.73 6.30
C ARG A 48 1.84 8.29 6.81
N TRP A 49 1.57 8.10 8.08
CA TRP A 49 0.35 8.58 8.71
C TRP A 49 0.57 9.95 9.33
N ALA A 50 -0.45 10.80 9.32
CA ALA A 50 -0.50 12.00 10.14
C ALA A 50 -1.09 11.68 11.53
N THR A 51 -0.50 10.71 12.23
CA THR A 51 -1.08 10.08 13.43
C THR A 51 -1.35 11.11 14.55
N ALA A 52 -0.46 12.08 14.74
CA ALA A 52 -0.67 13.12 15.74
C ALA A 52 -1.95 13.93 15.48
N ILE A 53 -2.23 14.26 14.19
CA ILE A 53 -3.47 14.94 13.80
C ILE A 53 -4.68 14.01 14.00
N ILE A 54 -4.56 12.74 13.60
CA ILE A 54 -5.61 11.74 13.76
C ILE A 54 -6.02 11.60 15.22
N TYR A 55 -5.05 11.47 16.12
CA TYR A 55 -5.32 11.35 17.57
C TYR A 55 -5.87 12.64 18.16
N GLU A 56 -5.45 13.81 17.69
CA GLU A 56 -6.00 15.07 18.13
C GLU A 56 -7.47 15.25 17.72
N ILE A 57 -7.81 14.88 16.48
CA ILE A 57 -9.21 14.86 16.02
C ILE A 57 -10.02 13.87 16.87
N ALA A 58 -9.48 12.68 17.15
CA ALA A 58 -10.17 11.69 17.98
C ALA A 58 -10.43 12.22 19.40
N ARG A 59 -9.43 12.83 20.07
CA ARG A 59 -9.60 13.44 21.40
C ARG A 59 -10.71 14.49 21.40
N ARG A 60 -10.70 15.36 20.41
CA ARG A 60 -11.64 16.48 20.34
C ARG A 60 -13.09 16.06 20.12
N PHE A 61 -13.31 15.07 19.28
CA PHE A 61 -14.66 14.65 18.85
C PHE A 61 -15.15 13.37 19.53
N TRP A 62 -14.41 12.84 20.50
CA TRP A 62 -14.81 11.62 21.19
C TRP A 62 -16.17 11.79 21.86
N GLY A 63 -17.08 10.86 21.59
CA GLY A 63 -18.45 10.88 22.13
C GLY A 63 -19.42 11.86 21.46
N GLN A 64 -19.01 12.58 20.39
CA GLN A 64 -19.84 13.60 19.74
C GLN A 64 -20.54 13.13 18.45
N SER A 65 -20.18 11.95 17.92
CA SER A 65 -20.70 11.41 16.66
C SER A 65 -20.67 12.42 15.48
N PRO A 66 -19.49 12.92 15.09
CA PRO A 66 -19.36 14.02 14.12
C PRO A 66 -19.64 13.58 12.66
N GLU A 67 -19.88 12.30 12.40
CA GLU A 67 -20.24 11.75 11.07
C GLU A 67 -19.24 12.08 9.96
N PHE A 68 -17.95 11.97 10.20
CA PHE A 68 -16.92 12.22 9.21
C PHE A 68 -17.02 11.24 8.02
N THR A 69 -16.68 11.73 6.83
CA THR A 69 -16.30 10.90 5.69
C THR A 69 -14.77 10.88 5.63
N LEU A 70 -14.14 9.71 5.74
CA LEU A 70 -12.69 9.59 5.61
C LEU A 70 -12.32 9.13 4.21
N ILE A 71 -11.34 9.77 3.62
CA ILE A 71 -10.81 9.48 2.29
C ILE A 71 -9.34 9.10 2.44
N GLY A 72 -8.91 7.95 1.93
CA GLY A 72 -7.49 7.58 1.96
C GLY A 72 -7.19 6.27 1.25
N LEU A 73 -5.96 6.13 0.78
CA LEU A 73 -5.53 4.94 0.03
C LEU A 73 -5.44 3.70 0.90
N GLY A 74 -5.04 3.86 2.15
CA GLY A 74 -4.95 2.76 3.09
C GLY A 74 -5.46 3.19 4.46
N MET A 75 -6.26 2.35 5.09
CA MET A 75 -6.79 2.56 6.43
C MET A 75 -6.38 1.38 7.31
N ASN A 76 -5.83 1.65 8.48
CA ASN A 76 -5.39 0.63 9.43
C ASN A 76 -5.57 1.09 10.89
N HIS A 77 -4.76 0.60 11.82
CA HIS A 77 -4.92 0.83 13.26
C HIS A 77 -5.15 2.31 13.69
N PRO A 78 -4.52 3.37 13.13
CA PRO A 78 -4.86 4.73 13.54
C PRO A 78 -6.31 5.09 13.23
N THR A 79 -6.84 4.60 12.10
CA THR A 79 -8.24 4.83 11.71
C THR A 79 -9.21 4.00 12.54
N ALA A 80 -8.79 2.85 13.08
CA ALA A 80 -9.61 2.02 13.97
C ALA A 80 -10.07 2.80 15.23
N VAL A 81 -9.30 3.80 15.65
CA VAL A 81 -9.68 4.74 16.74
C VAL A 81 -10.98 5.48 16.41
N PHE A 82 -11.11 5.92 15.15
CA PHE A 82 -12.32 6.62 14.70
C PHE A 82 -13.54 5.70 14.65
N LEU A 83 -13.37 4.44 14.26
CA LEU A 83 -14.44 3.46 14.25
C LEU A 83 -14.93 3.16 15.67
N GLN A 84 -14.02 2.92 16.61
CA GLN A 84 -14.33 2.68 18.01
C GLN A 84 -15.07 3.88 18.64
N GLY A 85 -14.63 5.10 18.32
CA GLY A 85 -15.24 6.34 18.79
C GLY A 85 -16.54 6.71 18.09
N ARG A 86 -16.99 5.94 17.08
CA ARG A 86 -18.17 6.24 16.25
C ARG A 86 -18.10 7.63 15.59
N LEU A 87 -16.90 8.00 15.12
CA LEU A 87 -16.66 9.32 14.55
C LEU A 87 -16.94 9.37 13.05
N VAL A 88 -17.11 8.20 12.40
CA VAL A 88 -17.15 8.04 10.94
C VAL A 88 -18.49 7.48 10.50
N LYS A 89 -19.06 8.05 9.43
CA LYS A 89 -20.20 7.48 8.72
C LYS A 89 -19.81 6.79 7.40
N LYS A 90 -18.71 7.22 6.76
CA LYS A 90 -18.31 6.71 5.45
C LYS A 90 -16.79 6.65 5.30
N LEU A 91 -16.30 5.59 4.67
CA LEU A 91 -14.92 5.40 4.23
C LEU A 91 -14.87 5.35 2.70
N ILE A 92 -14.06 6.20 2.08
CA ILE A 92 -13.71 6.15 0.64
C ILE A 92 -12.26 5.68 0.57
N ILE A 93 -12.04 4.43 0.18
CA ILE A 93 -10.80 3.71 0.40
C ILE A 93 -10.36 2.88 -0.79
N SER A 94 -9.07 2.53 -0.81
CA SER A 94 -8.52 1.51 -1.70
C SER A 94 -8.15 0.23 -0.93
N TYR A 95 -7.58 0.39 0.24
CA TYR A 95 -7.16 -0.72 1.10
C TYR A 95 -7.57 -0.44 2.55
N CYS A 96 -8.03 -1.47 3.24
CA CYS A 96 -8.45 -1.37 4.64
C CYS A 96 -8.05 -2.64 5.39
N GLY A 97 -6.90 -2.59 6.01
CA GLY A 97 -6.35 -3.73 6.74
C GLY A 97 -4.98 -3.41 7.32
N ASP A 98 -4.48 -4.32 8.14
CA ASP A 98 -3.17 -4.16 8.75
C ASP A 98 -2.06 -4.67 7.82
N SER A 99 -0.90 -4.05 7.95
CA SER A 99 0.33 -4.43 7.27
C SER A 99 1.23 -5.26 8.19
N TYR A 100 2.47 -5.48 7.77
CA TYR A 100 3.50 -6.08 8.63
C TYR A 100 3.59 -5.36 10.00
N PRO A 101 3.83 -6.05 11.12
CA PRO A 101 4.15 -7.48 11.23
C PRO A 101 2.94 -8.41 11.34
N THR A 102 1.75 -7.92 11.16
CA THR A 102 0.50 -8.67 11.36
C THR A 102 -0.48 -8.42 10.20
N PRO A 103 -0.12 -8.79 8.95
CA PRO A 103 -0.91 -8.48 7.78
C PRO A 103 -2.29 -9.14 7.80
N GLY A 104 -3.24 -8.50 7.14
CA GLY A 104 -4.59 -9.01 6.92
C GLY A 104 -5.70 -8.11 7.48
N PRO A 105 -6.94 -8.60 7.48
CA PRO A 105 -8.08 -7.82 7.95
C PRO A 105 -7.94 -7.36 9.41
N ASN A 106 -8.35 -6.14 9.70
CA ASN A 106 -8.41 -5.61 11.06
C ASN A 106 -9.81 -5.80 11.64
N ALA A 107 -9.90 -6.31 12.86
CA ALA A 107 -11.19 -6.70 13.47
C ALA A 107 -12.14 -5.51 13.71
N ALA A 108 -11.65 -4.29 13.93
CA ALA A 108 -12.51 -3.12 14.08
C ALA A 108 -13.25 -2.79 12.78
N PHE A 109 -12.58 -2.87 11.64
CA PHE A 109 -13.20 -2.68 10.32
C PHE A 109 -14.16 -3.81 9.98
N GLN A 110 -13.83 -5.06 10.35
CA GLN A 110 -14.73 -6.21 10.17
C GLN A 110 -16.05 -6.02 10.92
N ARG A 111 -15.97 -5.53 12.16
CA ARG A 111 -17.17 -5.19 12.94
C ARG A 111 -17.99 -4.10 12.27
N ALA A 112 -17.35 -2.97 11.94
CA ALA A 112 -18.02 -1.83 11.30
C ALA A 112 -18.72 -2.21 9.99
N TYR A 113 -18.09 -3.06 9.18
CA TYR A 113 -18.68 -3.57 7.93
C TYR A 113 -19.87 -4.50 8.19
N ARG A 114 -19.70 -5.51 9.05
CA ARG A 114 -20.74 -6.48 9.37
C ARG A 114 -21.97 -5.82 10.00
N ASP A 115 -21.74 -4.88 10.92
CA ASP A 115 -22.80 -4.21 11.66
C ASP A 115 -23.40 -3.04 10.86
N ARG A 116 -22.88 -2.79 9.65
CA ARG A 116 -23.29 -1.68 8.74
C ARG A 116 -23.28 -0.30 9.44
N SER A 117 -22.40 -0.14 10.41
CA SER A 117 -22.28 1.12 11.13
C SER A 117 -21.51 2.19 10.34
N VAL A 118 -20.78 1.79 9.31
CA VAL A 118 -20.01 2.65 8.41
C VAL A 118 -20.21 2.19 6.98
N GLU A 119 -20.41 3.11 6.06
CA GLU A 119 -20.44 2.85 4.61
C GLU A 119 -19.02 2.70 4.06
N PHE A 120 -18.79 1.69 3.20
CA PHE A 120 -17.52 1.45 2.53
C PHE A 120 -17.67 1.69 1.02
N GLU A 121 -16.94 2.68 0.49
CA GLU A 121 -16.83 2.98 -0.94
C GLU A 121 -15.43 2.56 -1.42
N ASN A 122 -15.37 1.50 -2.24
CA ASN A 122 -14.11 0.87 -2.66
C ASN A 122 -13.59 1.42 -3.98
N TRP A 123 -12.31 1.76 -4.03
CA TRP A 123 -11.57 2.20 -5.22
C TRP A 123 -10.25 1.44 -5.35
N SER A 124 -9.58 1.54 -6.51
CA SER A 124 -8.22 1.04 -6.64
C SER A 124 -7.18 2.07 -6.17
N ILE A 125 -5.95 1.63 -5.95
CA ILE A 125 -4.86 2.52 -5.50
C ILE A 125 -4.51 3.59 -6.54
N LEU A 126 -4.80 3.38 -7.83
CA LEU A 126 -4.61 4.38 -8.88
C LEU A 126 -5.86 5.27 -9.07
N THR A 127 -7.05 4.68 -9.06
CA THR A 127 -8.26 5.44 -9.41
C THR A 127 -8.67 6.44 -8.35
N LEU A 128 -8.49 6.15 -7.06
CA LEU A 128 -8.75 7.13 -6.00
C LEU A 128 -7.85 8.37 -6.11
N PRO A 129 -6.51 8.25 -6.27
CA PRO A 129 -5.66 9.41 -6.55
C PRO A 129 -5.95 10.12 -7.87
N LEU A 130 -6.39 9.42 -8.91
CA LEU A 130 -6.81 10.08 -10.16
C LEU A 130 -8.03 10.99 -9.92
N ARG A 131 -8.96 10.60 -9.07
CA ARG A 131 -10.09 11.44 -8.66
C ARG A 131 -9.63 12.71 -7.94
N LEU A 132 -8.69 12.59 -7.00
CA LEU A 132 -8.08 13.74 -6.30
C LEU A 132 -7.28 14.61 -7.27
N LYS A 133 -6.53 14.01 -8.19
CA LYS A 133 -5.77 14.74 -9.21
C LYS A 133 -6.66 15.50 -10.16
N ALA A 134 -7.78 14.91 -10.60
CA ALA A 134 -8.78 15.61 -11.43
C ALA A 134 -9.26 16.88 -10.72
N ALA A 135 -9.64 16.77 -9.44
CA ALA A 135 -10.07 17.91 -8.64
C ALA A 135 -8.97 18.97 -8.48
N ALA A 136 -7.73 18.55 -8.17
CA ALA A 136 -6.59 19.45 -8.04
C ALA A 136 -6.27 20.23 -9.34
N MET A 137 -6.56 19.62 -10.49
CA MET A 137 -6.41 20.25 -11.82
C MET A 137 -7.62 21.08 -12.25
N GLY A 138 -8.70 21.11 -11.46
CA GLY A 138 -9.96 21.75 -11.83
C GLY A 138 -10.71 21.04 -12.96
N LEU A 139 -10.41 19.75 -13.21
CA LEU A 139 -11.05 18.94 -14.22
C LEU A 139 -12.24 18.15 -13.63
N PRO A 140 -13.32 17.91 -14.37
CA PRO A 140 -14.47 17.15 -13.88
C PRO A 140 -14.16 15.65 -13.74
N PHE A 141 -13.20 15.11 -14.50
CA PHE A 141 -12.81 13.69 -14.51
C PHE A 141 -11.42 13.49 -15.13
N LEU A 142 -10.86 12.29 -14.95
CA LEU A 142 -9.69 11.78 -15.67
C LEU A 142 -9.97 10.39 -16.25
N PRO A 143 -9.33 10.03 -17.40
CA PRO A 143 -9.45 8.71 -17.99
C PRO A 143 -8.60 7.67 -17.25
N THR A 144 -9.02 6.38 -17.34
CA THR A 144 -8.30 5.24 -16.76
C THR A 144 -8.60 3.94 -17.50
N HIS A 145 -7.65 2.99 -17.46
CA HIS A 145 -7.88 1.60 -17.86
C HIS A 145 -8.37 0.71 -16.71
N SER A 146 -8.19 1.17 -15.47
CA SER A 146 -8.58 0.45 -14.26
C SER A 146 -10.10 0.39 -14.06
N LEU A 147 -10.54 -0.48 -13.18
CA LEU A 147 -11.92 -0.78 -12.78
C LEU A 147 -12.78 -1.51 -13.82
N LYS A 148 -12.51 -1.39 -15.09
CA LYS A 148 -13.32 -2.05 -16.15
C LYS A 148 -13.46 -3.55 -15.89
N GLY A 149 -14.71 -4.04 -15.93
CA GLY A 149 -15.03 -5.44 -15.68
C GLY A 149 -14.95 -5.88 -14.20
N SER A 150 -14.76 -4.96 -13.27
CA SER A 150 -14.82 -5.22 -11.83
C SER A 150 -16.20 -4.91 -11.25
N THR A 151 -16.50 -5.48 -10.07
CA THR A 151 -17.72 -5.12 -9.31
C THR A 151 -17.66 -3.68 -8.83
N MET A 152 -16.45 -3.16 -8.52
CA MET A 152 -16.24 -1.76 -8.13
C MET A 152 -16.74 -0.77 -9.19
N ALA A 153 -16.62 -1.09 -10.48
CA ALA A 153 -17.13 -0.24 -11.55
C ALA A 153 -18.65 -0.04 -11.45
N GLY A 154 -19.39 -1.12 -11.17
CA GLY A 154 -20.83 -1.08 -10.99
C GLY A 154 -21.28 -0.39 -9.70
N GLU A 155 -20.58 -0.65 -8.59
CA GLU A 155 -20.87 0.02 -7.31
C GLU A 155 -20.67 1.54 -7.38
N ASN A 156 -19.65 1.98 -8.11
CA ASN A 156 -19.27 3.39 -8.23
C ASN A 156 -19.87 4.09 -9.47
N HIS A 157 -20.99 3.63 -10.01
CA HIS A 157 -21.59 4.14 -11.27
C HIS A 157 -21.87 5.65 -11.29
N GLU A 158 -22.01 6.31 -10.15
CA GLU A 158 -22.15 7.78 -10.06
C GLU A 158 -20.83 8.53 -10.22
N ALA A 159 -19.71 7.84 -10.06
CA ALA A 159 -18.36 8.41 -10.08
C ALA A 159 -17.41 7.68 -11.05
N PHE A 160 -17.86 6.62 -11.70
CA PHE A 160 -17.16 5.88 -12.74
C PHE A 160 -18.08 5.60 -13.92
N LEU A 161 -17.62 5.95 -15.12
CA LEU A 161 -18.33 5.69 -16.38
C LEU A 161 -17.40 5.03 -17.38
N GLU A 162 -17.92 4.09 -18.17
CA GLU A 162 -17.23 3.59 -19.36
C GLU A 162 -17.84 4.25 -20.59
N ILE A 163 -16.99 4.84 -21.44
CA ILE A 163 -17.37 5.42 -22.72
C ILE A 163 -16.57 4.78 -23.86
N GLU A 164 -17.07 4.87 -25.09
CA GLU A 164 -16.26 4.60 -26.26
C GLU A 164 -15.13 5.64 -26.34
N ASP A 165 -13.90 5.18 -26.66
CA ASP A 165 -12.79 6.09 -26.87
C ASP A 165 -13.08 6.95 -28.13
N PRO A 166 -13.19 8.29 -27.99
CA PRO A 166 -13.52 9.16 -29.13
C PRO A 166 -12.47 9.15 -30.24
N PHE A 167 -11.24 8.70 -29.95
CA PHE A 167 -10.15 8.61 -30.92
C PHE A 167 -9.92 7.18 -31.43
N HIS A 168 -10.38 6.17 -30.69
CA HIS A 168 -10.29 4.74 -31.02
C HIS A 168 -11.65 4.05 -30.78
N PRO A 169 -12.66 4.22 -31.68
CA PRO A 169 -14.06 3.84 -31.41
C PRO A 169 -14.33 2.34 -31.16
N LYS A 170 -13.31 1.47 -31.32
CA LYS A 170 -13.41 0.03 -30.99
C LYS A 170 -13.00 -0.27 -29.55
N GLU A 171 -12.47 0.71 -28.84
CA GLU A 171 -11.99 0.59 -27.48
C GLU A 171 -12.91 1.34 -26.53
N LYS A 172 -12.90 0.92 -25.27
CA LYS A 172 -13.59 1.61 -24.18
C LYS A 172 -12.60 2.16 -23.19
N VAL A 173 -12.84 3.37 -22.71
CA VAL A 173 -12.06 4.03 -21.66
C VAL A 173 -12.94 4.30 -20.45
N GLY A 174 -12.42 4.04 -19.24
CA GLY A 174 -13.07 4.42 -18.00
C GLY A 174 -12.79 5.90 -17.69
N LEU A 175 -13.78 6.58 -17.11
CA LEU A 175 -13.68 7.95 -16.61
C LEU A 175 -13.95 7.94 -15.11
N VAL A 176 -13.04 8.50 -14.31
CA VAL A 176 -13.23 8.68 -12.86
C VAL A 176 -13.54 10.14 -12.56
N LYS A 177 -14.67 10.39 -11.90
CA LYS A 177 -15.13 11.73 -11.49
C LYS A 177 -14.22 12.33 -10.43
N ALA A 178 -13.97 13.62 -10.51
CA ALA A 178 -13.21 14.38 -9.51
C ALA A 178 -13.79 14.20 -8.10
N LEU A 179 -12.88 14.09 -7.12
CA LEU A 179 -13.22 14.00 -5.69
C LEU A 179 -12.59 15.20 -4.97
N VAL A 180 -13.43 16.01 -4.34
CA VAL A 180 -13.04 17.23 -3.62
C VAL A 180 -13.22 17.01 -2.12
N PRO A 181 -12.16 16.78 -1.33
CA PRO A 181 -12.26 16.77 0.13
C PRO A 181 -12.56 18.15 0.70
N ASP A 182 -13.07 18.22 1.93
CA ASP A 182 -13.16 19.51 2.63
C ASP A 182 -11.80 19.96 3.13
N ILE A 183 -11.02 19.04 3.69
CA ILE A 183 -9.68 19.30 4.19
C ILE A 183 -8.79 18.05 4.06
N THR A 184 -7.48 18.26 3.91
CA THR A 184 -6.47 17.19 3.96
C THR A 184 -5.65 17.29 5.23
N ILE A 185 -5.27 16.16 5.82
CA ILE A 185 -4.28 16.07 6.89
C ILE A 185 -3.02 15.39 6.37
N LEU A 186 -1.84 15.97 6.69
CA LEU A 186 -0.53 15.51 6.22
C LEU A 186 0.53 15.61 7.31
N HIS A 187 1.53 14.71 7.25
CA HIS A 187 2.75 14.81 8.05
C HIS A 187 3.97 14.84 7.14
N GLY A 188 4.75 15.93 7.21
CA GLY A 188 5.92 16.18 6.36
C GLY A 188 7.24 16.15 7.13
N ALA A 189 8.36 16.23 6.39
CA ALA A 189 9.70 16.30 6.97
C ALA A 189 9.97 17.68 7.58
N VAL A 190 9.95 18.70 6.75
CA VAL A 190 10.17 20.08 7.18
C VAL A 190 9.26 21.04 6.42
N ALA A 191 8.95 22.18 7.02
CA ALA A 191 8.29 23.29 6.34
C ALA A 191 8.84 24.63 6.84
N ASP A 192 8.68 25.69 6.03
CA ASP A 192 8.90 27.05 6.52
C ASP A 192 7.64 27.61 7.22
N PRO A 193 7.75 28.77 7.94
CA PRO A 193 6.60 29.34 8.63
C PRO A 193 5.40 29.67 7.74
N HIS A 194 5.61 29.75 6.41
CA HIS A 194 4.58 30.06 5.42
C HIS A 194 3.92 28.82 4.83
N GLY A 195 4.35 27.60 5.26
CA GLY A 195 3.75 26.32 4.90
C GLY A 195 4.34 25.66 3.66
N ASN A 196 5.43 26.18 3.07
CA ASN A 196 6.12 25.47 2.00
C ASN A 196 6.75 24.20 2.57
N THR A 197 6.22 23.03 2.18
CA THR A 197 6.49 21.76 2.86
C THR A 197 7.27 20.80 1.97
N ILE A 198 8.34 20.21 2.52
CA ILE A 198 9.07 19.10 1.95
C ILE A 198 8.45 17.80 2.41
N LEU A 199 7.99 17.01 1.44
CA LEU A 199 7.50 15.64 1.63
C LEU A 199 8.49 14.69 0.96
N LEU A 200 9.17 13.87 1.75
CA LEU A 200 10.15 12.93 1.22
C LEU A 200 9.44 11.73 0.57
N PRO A 201 9.95 11.24 -0.59
CA PRO A 201 9.35 10.10 -1.26
C PRO A 201 9.57 8.78 -0.47
N PRO A 202 8.77 7.72 -0.75
CA PRO A 202 7.70 7.67 -1.76
C PRO A 202 6.49 8.51 -1.35
N ASN A 203 5.90 9.19 -2.33
CA ASN A 203 4.85 10.18 -2.10
C ASN A 203 3.43 9.64 -2.34
N VAL A 204 3.25 8.33 -2.53
CA VAL A 204 1.97 7.64 -2.70
C VAL A 204 1.05 8.39 -3.69
N GLU A 205 -0.06 9.01 -3.24
CA GLU A 205 -0.92 9.88 -4.05
C GLU A 205 -0.36 11.29 -4.28
N ASN A 206 0.88 11.52 -3.85
CA ASN A 206 1.49 12.87 -3.86
C ASN A 206 0.69 13.83 -2.96
N VAL A 207 0.54 15.07 -3.39
CA VAL A 207 -0.15 16.14 -2.63
C VAL A 207 -1.51 16.50 -3.25
N TYR A 208 -2.00 15.69 -4.17
CA TYR A 208 -3.22 16.02 -4.91
C TYR A 208 -4.43 16.19 -4.00
N GLY A 209 -4.54 15.43 -2.92
CA GLY A 209 -5.61 15.62 -1.95
C GLY A 209 -5.59 17.00 -1.29
N ALA A 210 -4.42 17.49 -0.88
CA ALA A 210 -4.27 18.82 -0.32
C ALA A 210 -4.62 19.94 -1.32
N MET A 211 -4.17 19.76 -2.58
CA MET A 211 -4.47 20.71 -3.67
C MET A 211 -5.93 20.66 -4.12
N ALA A 212 -6.61 19.53 -3.94
CA ALA A 212 -8.03 19.35 -4.26
C ALA A 212 -8.96 19.85 -3.16
N SER A 213 -8.48 19.90 -1.92
CA SER A 213 -9.32 20.22 -0.76
C SER A 213 -9.79 21.68 -0.77
N ARG A 214 -11.07 21.90 -0.42
CA ARG A 214 -11.66 23.24 -0.32
C ARG A 214 -10.91 24.16 0.62
N MET A 215 -10.43 23.60 1.74
CA MET A 215 -9.71 24.35 2.78
C MET A 215 -8.19 24.11 2.76
N GLY A 216 -7.66 23.37 1.77
CA GLY A 216 -6.24 23.00 1.77
C GLY A 216 -5.90 21.92 2.81
N ALA A 217 -4.76 22.07 3.51
CA ALA A 217 -4.27 21.05 4.43
C ALA A 217 -3.89 21.58 5.82
N ILE A 218 -4.19 20.79 6.86
CA ILE A 218 -3.51 20.86 8.16
C ILE A 218 -2.24 20.01 8.03
N VAL A 219 -1.10 20.62 8.25
CA VAL A 219 0.20 19.96 8.10
C VAL A 219 0.92 19.95 9.45
N THR A 220 1.40 18.76 9.82
CA THR A 220 2.42 18.63 10.86
C THR A 220 3.76 18.29 10.22
N VAL A 221 4.86 18.74 10.81
CA VAL A 221 6.22 18.44 10.34
C VAL A 221 7.12 18.07 11.51
N GLU A 222 8.18 17.32 11.20
CA GLU A 222 9.20 17.01 12.18
C GLU A 222 9.93 18.27 12.66
N LYS A 223 10.12 19.26 11.76
CA LYS A 223 10.79 20.51 12.10
C LYS A 223 10.36 21.68 11.23
N ILE A 224 10.19 22.85 11.85
CA ILE A 224 10.04 24.13 11.15
C ILE A 224 11.43 24.71 10.87
N VAL A 225 11.67 25.09 9.62
CA VAL A 225 12.96 25.62 9.12
C VAL A 225 12.77 27.01 8.52
N SER A 226 13.87 27.71 8.22
CA SER A 226 13.79 29.02 7.55
C SER A 226 13.37 28.87 6.08
N THR A 227 12.76 29.92 5.52
CA THR A 227 12.43 29.96 4.08
C THR A 227 13.68 29.86 3.22
N ASP A 228 14.82 30.35 3.68
CA ASP A 228 16.11 30.19 2.96
C ASP A 228 16.56 28.73 2.89
N PHE A 229 16.28 27.94 3.93
CA PHE A 229 16.49 26.48 3.87
C PHE A 229 15.59 25.86 2.80
N ILE A 230 14.31 26.22 2.76
CA ILE A 230 13.37 25.75 1.73
C ILE A 230 13.84 26.13 0.33
N ARG A 231 14.32 27.37 0.11
CA ARG A 231 14.86 27.80 -1.18
C ARG A 231 16.04 26.95 -1.66
N LYS A 232 16.95 26.60 -0.75
CA LYS A 232 18.10 25.72 -1.06
C LYS A 232 17.67 24.31 -1.47
N HIS A 233 16.51 23.85 -0.99
CA HIS A 233 15.96 22.52 -1.26
C HIS A 233 14.66 22.57 -2.05
N SER A 234 14.45 23.63 -2.84
CA SER A 234 13.18 23.91 -3.54
C SER A 234 12.71 22.77 -4.46
N HIS A 235 13.62 21.97 -5.00
CA HIS A 235 13.32 20.78 -5.79
C HIS A 235 12.64 19.65 -5.00
N LEU A 236 12.74 19.65 -3.67
CA LEU A 236 12.09 18.69 -2.75
C LEU A 236 10.73 19.18 -2.24
N VAL A 237 10.40 20.46 -2.44
CA VAL A 237 9.09 20.99 -2.03
C VAL A 237 8.01 20.38 -2.91
N LYS A 238 7.08 19.67 -2.28
CA LYS A 238 5.92 19.07 -2.96
C LYS A 238 4.64 19.83 -2.71
N LEU A 239 4.50 20.45 -1.54
CA LEU A 239 3.31 21.21 -1.15
C LEU A 239 3.65 22.67 -0.96
N PRO A 240 3.29 23.57 -1.91
CA PRO A 240 3.43 25.01 -1.74
C PRO A 240 2.54 25.54 -0.62
N GLY A 241 3.03 26.56 0.08
CA GLY A 241 2.34 27.14 1.23
C GLY A 241 0.91 27.59 0.96
N GLN A 242 0.56 28.00 -0.26
CA GLN A 242 -0.81 28.43 -0.60
C GLN A 242 -1.88 27.34 -0.37
N TYR A 243 -1.50 26.06 -0.34
CA TYR A 243 -2.39 24.95 -0.07
C TYR A 243 -2.36 24.48 1.40
N VAL A 244 -1.55 25.13 2.24
CA VAL A 244 -1.46 24.84 3.67
C VAL A 244 -2.30 25.85 4.45
N THR A 245 -3.23 25.35 5.25
CA THR A 245 -4.13 26.16 6.10
C THR A 245 -3.51 26.40 7.47
N SER A 246 -2.87 25.37 8.01
CA SER A 246 -2.20 25.42 9.31
C SER A 246 -0.98 24.52 9.32
N LEU A 247 0.06 24.94 10.06
CA LEU A 247 1.33 24.23 10.23
C LEU A 247 1.66 24.09 11.71
N SER A 248 2.03 22.88 12.13
CA SER A 248 2.52 22.62 13.49
C SER A 248 3.82 21.82 13.46
N GLU A 249 4.79 22.16 14.31
CA GLU A 249 5.97 21.33 14.55
C GLU A 249 5.60 20.21 15.53
N VAL A 250 5.69 18.96 15.07
CA VAL A 250 5.23 17.78 15.82
C VAL A 250 6.19 16.64 15.54
N PRO A 251 7.34 16.56 16.22
CA PRO A 251 8.30 15.47 16.05
C PRO A 251 7.65 14.10 16.28
N PHE A 252 8.04 13.10 15.47
CA PHE A 252 7.38 11.79 15.46
C PHE A 252 5.86 11.84 15.21
N GLY A 253 5.37 12.87 14.55
CA GLY A 253 3.94 13.05 14.29
C GLY A 253 3.32 11.97 13.39
N GLY A 254 4.16 11.20 12.69
CA GLY A 254 3.77 10.04 11.89
C GLY A 254 3.84 8.69 12.60
N HIS A 255 4.38 8.61 13.84
CA HIS A 255 4.51 7.36 14.58
C HIS A 255 3.14 6.65 14.70
N PRO A 256 3.05 5.31 14.52
CA PRO A 256 4.12 4.32 14.40
C PRO A 256 4.60 4.05 12.97
N SER A 257 4.18 4.82 11.97
CA SER A 257 4.74 4.73 10.62
C SER A 257 6.18 5.24 10.59
N LYS A 258 6.89 4.87 9.54
CA LYS A 258 8.22 5.39 9.23
C LYS A 258 8.18 6.84 8.75
N HIS A 259 9.29 7.54 8.93
CA HIS A 259 9.59 8.79 8.25
C HIS A 259 10.97 8.70 7.59
N PRO A 260 11.07 8.60 6.24
CA PRO A 260 12.34 8.46 5.56
C PRO A 260 13.18 9.73 5.65
N GLN A 261 14.49 9.60 5.42
CA GLN A 261 15.45 10.72 5.44
C GLN A 261 16.13 10.97 4.10
N GLN A 262 15.90 10.15 3.09
CA GLN A 262 16.57 10.24 1.79
C GLN A 262 16.29 11.58 1.10
N GLY A 263 17.36 12.18 0.57
CA GLY A 263 17.29 13.42 -0.20
C GLY A 263 17.30 14.71 0.62
N LEU A 264 17.36 14.62 1.96
CA LEU A 264 17.43 15.80 2.84
C LEU A 264 18.56 15.65 3.84
N GLU A 265 19.70 16.33 3.58
CA GLU A 265 20.85 16.30 4.48
C GLU A 265 20.52 16.87 5.86
N LYS A 266 21.12 16.30 6.89
CA LYS A 266 20.95 16.70 8.32
C LYS A 266 19.51 16.58 8.85
N PHE A 267 18.64 15.86 8.14
CA PHE A 267 17.33 15.48 8.63
C PHE A 267 17.40 14.07 9.18
N GLU A 268 16.94 13.88 10.41
CA GLU A 268 16.86 12.58 11.06
C GLU A 268 15.46 12.00 10.91
N GLY A 269 15.31 10.96 10.09
CA GLY A 269 14.09 10.18 10.02
C GLY A 269 13.98 9.15 11.15
N TYR A 270 12.96 8.29 11.05
CA TYR A 270 12.76 7.14 11.96
C TYR A 270 12.07 5.98 11.24
N GLY A 271 12.30 4.77 11.72
CA GLY A 271 11.71 3.54 11.18
C GLY A 271 10.33 3.24 11.76
N GLU A 272 9.66 2.23 11.20
CA GLU A 272 8.38 1.73 11.68
C GLU A 272 8.47 1.13 13.09
N ASP A 273 7.51 1.41 13.95
CA ASP A 273 7.34 0.76 15.24
C ASP A 273 6.44 -0.47 15.14
N TYR A 274 7.04 -1.60 14.78
CA TYR A 274 6.30 -2.84 14.58
C TYR A 274 5.70 -3.43 15.86
N GLU A 275 6.29 -3.15 17.02
CA GLU A 275 5.75 -3.60 18.30
C GLU A 275 4.46 -2.85 18.63
N PHE A 276 4.46 -1.53 18.44
CA PHE A 276 3.26 -0.71 18.63
C PHE A 276 2.14 -1.10 17.65
N ILE A 277 2.48 -1.36 16.38
CA ILE A 277 1.52 -1.81 15.37
C ILE A 277 0.91 -3.16 15.77
N ALA A 278 1.72 -4.11 16.22
CA ALA A 278 1.25 -5.42 16.66
C ALA A 278 0.36 -5.33 17.91
N GLU A 279 0.72 -4.45 18.86
CA GLU A 279 -0.07 -4.18 20.06
C GLU A 279 -1.44 -3.60 19.69
N ALA A 280 -1.48 -2.57 18.84
CA ALA A 280 -2.72 -1.95 18.38
C ALA A 280 -3.64 -2.95 17.65
N LYS A 281 -3.08 -3.82 16.79
CA LYS A 281 -3.85 -4.87 16.14
C LYS A 281 -4.40 -5.88 17.13
N LYS A 282 -3.60 -6.33 18.10
CA LYS A 282 -4.04 -7.25 19.15
C LYS A 282 -5.19 -6.63 19.95
N ALA A 283 -5.07 -5.36 20.30
CA ALA A 283 -6.12 -4.62 20.98
C ALA A 283 -7.42 -4.57 20.17
N ALA A 284 -7.32 -4.39 18.84
CA ALA A 284 -8.47 -4.31 17.94
C ALA A 284 -9.31 -5.60 17.82
N LEU A 285 -8.80 -6.74 18.32
CA LEU A 285 -9.53 -8.02 18.27
C LEU A 285 -10.88 -7.97 19.02
N LYS A 286 -10.97 -7.19 20.10
CA LYS A 286 -12.20 -6.98 20.88
C LYS A 286 -12.41 -5.50 21.15
N GLU A 287 -13.67 -5.10 21.32
CA GLU A 287 -14.03 -3.70 21.58
C GLU A 287 -13.48 -3.18 22.91
N ASP A 288 -13.57 -3.99 23.98
CA ASP A 288 -13.08 -3.64 25.31
C ASP A 288 -11.56 -3.45 25.35
N THR A 289 -10.82 -4.34 24.70
CA THR A 289 -9.35 -4.22 24.59
C THR A 289 -8.92 -3.06 23.71
N LEU A 290 -9.66 -2.77 22.65
CA LEU A 290 -9.41 -1.61 21.81
C LEU A 290 -9.71 -0.31 22.58
N GLN A 291 -10.82 -0.27 23.32
CA GLN A 291 -11.13 0.90 24.16
C GLN A 291 -10.03 1.16 25.20
N ALA A 292 -9.59 0.14 25.92
CA ALA A 292 -8.52 0.26 26.91
C ALA A 292 -7.20 0.75 26.27
N TRP A 293 -6.88 0.29 25.06
CA TRP A 293 -5.72 0.77 24.30
C TRP A 293 -5.87 2.24 23.91
N ILE A 294 -7.06 2.65 23.44
CA ILE A 294 -7.38 4.04 23.09
C ILE A 294 -7.33 4.93 24.32
N ASP A 295 -7.90 4.50 25.44
CA ASP A 295 -7.85 5.23 26.71
C ASP A 295 -6.41 5.44 27.15
N HIS A 296 -5.53 4.46 26.95
CA HIS A 296 -4.13 4.57 27.29
C HIS A 296 -3.36 5.49 26.33
N TRP A 297 -3.41 5.23 25.01
CA TRP A 297 -2.52 5.86 24.04
C TRP A 297 -3.08 7.15 23.41
N VAL A 298 -4.38 7.34 23.43
CA VAL A 298 -5.03 8.48 22.75
C VAL A 298 -5.70 9.40 23.75
N LEU A 299 -6.75 8.96 24.44
CA LEU A 299 -7.57 9.80 25.32
C LEU A 299 -6.83 10.15 26.62
N GLY A 300 -5.99 9.28 27.13
CA GLY A 300 -5.17 9.50 28.33
C GLY A 300 -3.93 10.37 28.07
N CYS A 301 -3.67 10.79 26.82
CA CYS A 301 -2.64 11.75 26.45
C CYS A 301 -3.29 13.10 26.14
N ARG A 302 -2.98 14.15 26.90
CA ARG A 302 -3.55 15.50 26.70
C ARG A 302 -2.96 16.20 25.49
N SER A 303 -1.76 15.80 25.07
CA SER A 303 -1.03 16.35 23.94
C SER A 303 -0.19 15.27 23.23
N HIS A 304 0.41 15.61 22.10
CA HIS A 304 1.39 14.76 21.44
C HIS A 304 2.66 14.57 22.28
N GLU A 305 3.05 15.56 23.06
CA GLU A 305 4.18 15.47 24.00
C GLU A 305 3.92 14.42 25.10
N ASP A 306 2.72 14.41 25.69
CA ASP A 306 2.33 13.35 26.65
C ASP A 306 2.42 11.96 26.02
N TYR A 307 2.06 11.83 24.73
CA TYR A 307 2.17 10.59 23.98
C TYR A 307 3.64 10.16 23.79
N LEU A 308 4.54 11.08 23.41
CA LEU A 308 5.97 10.77 23.25
C LEU A 308 6.63 10.42 24.60
N ASN A 309 6.27 11.13 25.67
CA ASN A 309 6.75 10.81 27.01
C ASN A 309 6.34 9.41 27.46
N ARG A 310 5.14 8.95 27.06
CA ARG A 310 4.64 7.59 27.33
C ARG A 310 5.34 6.52 26.50
N LEU A 311 5.70 6.82 25.25
CA LEU A 311 6.53 5.94 24.42
C LEU A 311 7.92 5.73 25.04
N GLY A 312 8.48 6.78 25.63
CA GLY A 312 9.78 6.76 26.30
C GLY A 312 10.95 7.01 25.36
N HIS A 313 11.99 7.62 25.91
CA HIS A 313 13.15 8.09 25.17
C HIS A 313 13.94 6.97 24.46
N GLU A 314 14.12 5.82 25.12
CA GLU A 314 14.85 4.67 24.57
C GLU A 314 14.18 4.15 23.29
N ARG A 315 12.85 4.05 23.28
CA ARG A 315 12.08 3.63 22.12
C ARG A 315 12.23 4.61 20.95
N LEU A 316 12.13 5.91 21.23
CA LEU A 316 12.30 6.94 20.21
C LEU A 316 13.70 6.93 19.60
N LEU A 317 14.76 6.73 20.40
CA LEU A 317 16.14 6.59 19.91
C LEU A 317 16.32 5.31 19.06
N TYR A 318 15.75 4.20 19.50
CA TYR A 318 15.77 2.95 18.72
C TYR A 318 15.15 3.16 17.33
N LEU A 319 13.99 3.82 17.25
CA LEU A 319 13.30 4.10 15.98
C LEU A 319 14.12 5.03 15.07
N LYS A 320 14.83 6.02 15.62
CA LYS A 320 15.78 6.84 14.86
C LYS A 320 16.94 5.99 14.31
N GLY A 321 17.51 5.12 15.10
CA GLY A 321 18.57 4.21 14.66
C GLY A 321 18.14 3.27 13.55
N LYS A 322 16.86 2.86 13.56
CA LYS A 322 16.28 1.88 12.64
C LYS A 322 16.19 2.37 11.19
N ILE A 323 16.18 3.67 10.93
CA ILE A 323 16.07 4.23 9.56
C ILE A 323 17.42 4.29 8.81
N HIS A 324 18.54 4.08 9.47
CA HIS A 324 19.84 4.10 8.82
C HIS A 324 20.00 2.98 7.80
N GLU A 325 20.71 3.25 6.72
CA GLU A 325 20.83 2.38 5.54
C GLU A 325 21.21 0.92 5.87
N ASN A 326 22.12 0.73 6.82
CA ASN A 326 22.64 -0.59 7.22
C ASN A 326 21.95 -1.16 8.47
N SER A 327 20.94 -0.51 9.01
CA SER A 327 20.25 -0.98 10.22
C SER A 327 19.61 -2.37 10.06
N TRP A 328 19.23 -2.72 8.84
CA TRP A 328 18.68 -4.03 8.51
C TRP A 328 19.65 -5.18 8.80
N GLU A 329 20.97 -4.96 8.67
CA GLU A 329 21.99 -5.98 8.97
C GLU A 329 22.00 -6.33 10.47
N VAL A 330 21.95 -5.29 11.32
CA VAL A 330 21.91 -5.45 12.78
C VAL A 330 20.64 -6.18 13.22
N GLU A 331 19.49 -5.78 12.68
CA GLU A 331 18.21 -6.42 12.99
C GLU A 331 18.16 -7.87 12.47
N PHE A 332 18.71 -8.12 11.29
CA PHE A 332 18.77 -9.46 10.71
C PHE A 332 19.66 -10.40 11.54
N LEU A 333 20.80 -9.91 12.05
CA LEU A 333 21.65 -10.69 12.95
C LEU A 333 20.88 -11.15 14.20
N GLY A 334 20.01 -10.31 14.76
CA GLY A 334 19.11 -10.68 15.86
C GLY A 334 18.02 -11.70 15.50
N LEU A 335 17.78 -11.94 14.21
CA LEU A 335 16.81 -12.91 13.70
C LEU A 335 17.47 -14.21 13.20
N LYS A 336 18.80 -14.28 13.17
CA LYS A 336 19.56 -15.38 12.57
C LYS A 336 19.21 -16.73 13.19
N ASP A 337 19.02 -16.80 14.50
CA ASP A 337 18.66 -18.01 15.23
C ASP A 337 17.26 -18.55 14.91
N ARG A 338 16.44 -17.75 14.21
CA ARG A 338 15.11 -18.16 13.74
C ARG A 338 15.14 -18.82 12.36
N LEU A 339 16.26 -18.74 11.65
CA LEU A 339 16.42 -19.34 10.34
C LEU A 339 16.56 -20.86 10.46
N SER A 340 15.78 -21.58 9.67
CA SER A 340 15.86 -23.03 9.57
C SER A 340 16.74 -23.44 8.39
N ASP A 341 17.73 -24.28 8.63
CA ASP A 341 18.56 -24.93 7.60
C ASP A 341 18.04 -26.35 7.27
N SER A 342 16.80 -26.65 7.65
CA SER A 342 16.14 -27.91 7.33
C SER A 342 15.82 -28.02 5.83
N PRO A 343 16.04 -29.20 5.20
CA PRO A 343 15.59 -29.48 3.84
C PRO A 343 14.07 -29.67 3.77
N ASN A 344 13.40 -29.84 4.89
CA ASN A 344 11.93 -29.90 4.93
C ASN A 344 11.34 -28.54 4.59
N TYR A 345 10.26 -28.53 3.85
CA TYR A 345 9.56 -27.33 3.41
C TYR A 345 8.04 -27.45 3.62
N THR A 346 7.39 -26.31 3.77
CA THR A 346 5.93 -26.24 3.82
C THR A 346 5.33 -26.22 2.41
N PRO A 347 4.06 -26.61 2.23
CA PRO A 347 3.38 -26.42 0.95
C PRO A 347 3.35 -24.96 0.46
N ILE A 348 3.45 -24.01 1.39
CA ILE A 348 3.53 -22.57 1.07
C ILE A 348 4.91 -22.23 0.51
N GLU A 349 6.00 -22.73 1.13
CA GLU A 349 7.36 -22.55 0.60
C GLU A 349 7.47 -23.16 -0.80
N MET A 350 6.90 -24.36 -1.02
CA MET A 350 6.83 -24.98 -2.37
C MET A 350 6.13 -24.06 -3.37
N ALA A 351 4.96 -23.53 -3.04
CA ALA A 351 4.21 -22.63 -3.91
C ALA A 351 4.99 -21.36 -4.28
N ILE A 352 5.65 -20.73 -3.30
CA ILE A 352 6.43 -19.52 -3.51
C ILE A 352 7.65 -19.80 -4.42
N VAL A 353 8.36 -20.90 -4.19
CA VAL A 353 9.53 -21.29 -5.01
C VAL A 353 9.11 -21.59 -6.44
N VAL A 354 8.03 -22.35 -6.63
CA VAL A 354 7.52 -22.65 -7.98
C VAL A 354 7.05 -21.39 -8.70
N ALA A 355 6.34 -20.50 -8.00
CA ALA A 355 5.96 -19.21 -8.56
C ALA A 355 7.19 -18.38 -8.97
N ALA A 356 8.24 -18.37 -8.16
CA ALA A 356 9.49 -17.67 -8.47
C ALA A 356 10.20 -18.26 -9.69
N ARG A 357 10.26 -19.59 -9.83
CA ARG A 357 10.82 -20.26 -11.01
C ARG A 357 10.04 -19.90 -12.28
N ILE A 358 8.70 -19.91 -12.22
CA ILE A 358 7.85 -19.54 -13.36
C ILE A 358 8.04 -18.05 -13.72
N LEU A 359 8.13 -17.15 -12.74
CA LEU A 359 8.43 -15.74 -12.99
C LEU A 359 9.78 -15.58 -13.69
N GLN A 360 10.82 -16.31 -13.26
CA GLN A 360 12.14 -16.29 -13.90
C GLN A 360 12.05 -16.78 -15.36
N GLU A 361 11.37 -17.89 -15.63
CA GLU A 361 11.21 -18.42 -16.99
C GLU A 361 10.48 -17.43 -17.91
N LYS A 362 9.37 -16.84 -17.43
CA LYS A 362 8.64 -15.82 -18.17
C LYS A 362 9.50 -14.60 -18.49
N ILE A 363 10.30 -14.13 -17.54
CA ILE A 363 11.20 -12.98 -17.73
C ILE A 363 12.31 -13.33 -18.72
N LYS A 364 12.91 -14.52 -18.63
CA LYS A 364 13.94 -15.00 -19.57
C LYS A 364 13.41 -15.17 -21.01
N GLY A 365 12.18 -15.68 -21.14
CA GLY A 365 11.54 -15.96 -22.43
C GLY A 365 10.85 -14.76 -23.09
N SER A 366 10.79 -13.60 -22.44
CA SER A 366 9.99 -12.46 -22.89
C SER A 366 10.72 -11.13 -22.74
N GLN A 367 10.05 -10.05 -23.16
CA GLN A 367 10.62 -8.70 -23.06
C GLN A 367 10.22 -7.96 -21.78
N TYR A 368 9.85 -8.66 -20.71
CA TYR A 368 9.56 -8.01 -19.43
C TYR A 368 10.79 -7.26 -18.90
N ARG A 369 10.56 -6.08 -18.32
CA ARG A 369 11.58 -5.20 -17.73
C ARG A 369 11.25 -4.81 -16.31
N THR A 370 9.99 -4.96 -15.90
CA THR A 370 9.54 -4.60 -14.57
C THR A 370 8.70 -5.74 -14.00
N LEU A 371 8.84 -5.95 -12.69
CA LEU A 371 8.07 -6.91 -11.90
C LEU A 371 7.37 -6.16 -10.78
N LEU A 372 6.04 -6.18 -10.76
CA LEU A 372 5.23 -5.53 -9.74
C LEU A 372 4.51 -6.59 -8.91
N CYS A 373 4.80 -6.63 -7.62
CA CYS A 373 4.34 -7.67 -6.72
C CYS A 373 3.35 -7.12 -5.68
N GLY A 374 2.21 -7.79 -5.55
CA GLY A 374 1.29 -7.64 -4.44
C GLY A 374 1.86 -8.24 -3.15
N ALA A 375 1.35 -7.82 -1.99
CA ALA A 375 1.83 -8.25 -0.69
C ALA A 375 1.74 -9.77 -0.45
N GLY A 376 2.56 -10.30 0.46
CA GLY A 376 2.53 -11.69 0.90
C GLY A 376 3.30 -12.66 0.02
N MET A 377 2.72 -13.82 -0.29
CA MET A 377 3.36 -14.89 -1.08
C MET A 377 3.81 -14.39 -2.45
N ALA A 378 3.01 -13.56 -3.10
CA ALA A 378 3.31 -12.96 -4.40
C ALA A 378 4.56 -12.08 -4.37
N ASN A 379 4.74 -11.29 -3.31
CA ASN A 379 5.92 -10.47 -3.10
C ASN A 379 7.17 -11.33 -2.87
N LEU A 380 7.07 -12.34 -2.02
CA LEU A 380 8.17 -13.27 -1.76
C LEU A 380 8.60 -14.05 -3.00
N ALA A 381 7.65 -14.46 -3.84
CA ALA A 381 7.95 -15.11 -5.13
C ALA A 381 8.74 -14.17 -6.07
N GLY A 382 8.33 -12.90 -6.16
CA GLY A 382 9.04 -11.91 -6.95
C GLY A 382 10.45 -11.62 -6.43
N TRP A 383 10.61 -11.52 -5.10
CA TRP A 383 11.92 -11.30 -4.48
C TRP A 383 12.85 -12.50 -4.63
N LEU A 384 12.32 -13.70 -4.50
CA LEU A 384 13.07 -14.94 -4.74
C LEU A 384 13.49 -15.05 -6.21
N ALA A 385 12.66 -14.60 -7.16
CA ALA A 385 13.00 -14.59 -8.57
C ALA A 385 14.08 -13.55 -8.92
N TYR A 386 14.12 -12.42 -8.22
CA TYR A 386 14.99 -11.29 -8.53
C TYR A 386 16.47 -11.63 -8.51
N TYR A 387 16.97 -12.25 -7.43
CA TYR A 387 18.42 -12.47 -7.24
C TYR A 387 19.04 -13.40 -8.29
N PRO A 388 18.45 -14.56 -8.63
CA PRO A 388 18.98 -15.39 -9.72
C PRO A 388 18.96 -14.68 -11.09
N LEU A 389 17.96 -13.84 -11.36
CA LEU A 389 17.92 -13.03 -12.59
C LEU A 389 19.04 -12.00 -12.64
N GLN A 390 19.35 -11.34 -11.51
CA GLN A 390 20.47 -10.41 -11.41
C GLN A 390 21.81 -11.12 -11.61
N GLN A 391 21.99 -12.32 -11.04
CA GLN A 391 23.19 -13.14 -11.25
C GLN A 391 23.41 -13.53 -12.72
N LEU A 392 22.33 -13.65 -13.48
CA LEU A 392 22.37 -13.88 -14.92
C LEU A 392 22.57 -12.59 -15.75
N GLY A 393 22.75 -11.43 -15.10
CA GLY A 393 22.90 -10.13 -15.76
C GLY A 393 21.63 -9.61 -16.43
N MET A 394 20.46 -10.09 -16.02
CA MET A 394 19.19 -9.64 -16.59
C MET A 394 18.76 -8.30 -15.96
N ASP A 395 18.40 -7.35 -16.84
CA ASP A 395 17.90 -6.04 -16.46
C ASP A 395 16.40 -6.11 -16.14
N ILE A 396 16.07 -6.34 -14.88
CA ILE A 396 14.71 -6.40 -14.35
C ILE A 396 14.60 -5.51 -13.11
N ASP A 397 13.62 -4.61 -13.09
CA ASP A 397 13.33 -3.71 -11.99
C ASP A 397 12.12 -4.22 -11.18
N VAL A 398 12.33 -4.48 -9.88
CA VAL A 398 11.22 -4.72 -8.97
C VAL A 398 10.59 -3.38 -8.59
N MET A 399 9.26 -3.34 -8.61
CA MET A 399 8.47 -2.15 -8.29
C MET A 399 7.55 -2.39 -7.09
N ALA A 400 7.25 -1.30 -6.39
CA ALA A 400 6.16 -1.26 -5.42
C ALA A 400 5.24 -0.07 -5.69
N GLU A 401 3.95 -0.30 -5.63
CA GLU A 401 2.89 0.59 -6.08
C GLU A 401 2.92 2.00 -5.45
N ALA A 402 3.39 2.12 -4.20
CA ALA A 402 3.43 3.39 -3.49
C ALA A 402 4.46 4.41 -4.03
N GLY A 403 5.29 4.02 -5.01
CA GLY A 403 6.28 4.93 -5.61
C GLY A 403 7.72 4.43 -5.58
N MET A 404 7.98 3.13 -5.59
CA MET A 404 9.33 2.54 -5.57
C MET A 404 9.63 1.84 -6.89
N LEU A 405 10.76 2.17 -7.53
CA LEU A 405 11.24 1.53 -8.75
C LEU A 405 12.67 1.04 -8.58
N GLY A 406 12.93 -0.20 -9.00
CA GLY A 406 14.27 -0.77 -9.12
C GLY A 406 14.97 -0.99 -7.79
N TYR A 407 14.22 -1.39 -6.77
CA TYR A 407 14.83 -1.72 -5.48
C TYR A 407 15.35 -3.16 -5.43
N ALA A 408 16.39 -3.36 -4.63
CA ALA A 408 16.88 -4.69 -4.25
C ALA A 408 16.24 -5.10 -2.91
N PRO A 409 15.49 -6.21 -2.88
CA PRO A 409 14.85 -6.68 -1.64
C PRO A 409 15.86 -6.95 -0.52
N ARG A 410 15.61 -6.39 0.67
CA ARG A 410 16.47 -6.60 1.85
C ARG A 410 15.92 -7.69 2.75
N PRO A 411 16.81 -8.48 3.43
CA PRO A 411 16.40 -9.51 4.38
C PRO A 411 15.62 -9.00 5.60
N GLY A 412 14.89 -9.90 6.24
CA GLY A 412 14.32 -9.71 7.58
C GLY A 412 12.94 -9.08 7.65
N ASP A 413 12.44 -8.49 6.55
CA ASP A 413 11.13 -7.83 6.52
C ASP A 413 10.45 -8.02 5.16
N PRO A 414 9.43 -8.87 5.05
CA PRO A 414 8.74 -9.17 3.79
C PRO A 414 7.73 -8.11 3.34
N THR A 415 7.70 -6.94 3.98
CA THR A 415 6.77 -5.87 3.62
C THR A 415 7.17 -5.22 2.30
N THR A 416 6.22 -5.09 1.38
CA THR A 416 6.44 -4.47 0.07
C THR A 416 6.99 -3.04 0.17
N PHE A 417 6.54 -2.26 1.16
CA PHE A 417 6.90 -0.85 1.35
C PHE A 417 7.88 -0.62 2.50
N ASN A 418 8.67 -1.62 2.89
CA ASN A 418 9.58 -1.43 4.01
C ASN A 418 10.67 -0.39 3.67
N SER A 419 11.03 0.42 4.67
CA SER A 419 12.02 1.51 4.52
C SER A 419 13.43 1.01 4.21
N ARG A 420 13.74 -0.24 4.52
CA ARG A 420 15.06 -0.86 4.24
C ARG A 420 15.35 -0.94 2.75
N ASN A 421 14.31 -1.01 1.91
CA ASN A 421 14.45 -1.09 0.45
C ASN A 421 14.67 0.29 -0.19
N PHE A 422 14.34 1.40 0.49
CA PHE A 422 14.42 2.75 -0.09
C PHE A 422 15.81 3.14 -0.58
N PRO A 423 16.92 2.89 0.16
CA PRO A 423 18.26 3.26 -0.29
C PRO A 423 18.71 2.54 -1.56
N SER A 424 18.10 1.40 -1.90
CA SER A 424 18.42 0.63 -3.11
C SER A 424 17.55 0.99 -4.32
N CYS A 425 16.54 1.86 -4.17
CA CYS A 425 15.68 2.25 -5.27
C CYS A 425 16.44 3.08 -6.33
N LYS A 426 16.25 2.75 -7.60
CA LYS A 426 16.68 3.59 -8.72
C LYS A 426 15.87 4.88 -8.80
N MET A 427 14.58 4.83 -8.39
CA MET A 427 13.70 5.99 -8.31
C MET A 427 12.69 5.82 -7.16
N LEU A 428 12.55 6.87 -6.35
CA LEU A 428 11.45 7.05 -5.41
C LEU A 428 10.51 8.14 -5.95
N THR A 429 9.23 7.83 -6.07
CA THR A 429 8.24 8.68 -6.73
C THR A 429 6.85 8.52 -6.10
N ASP A 430 5.80 8.42 -6.90
CA ASP A 430 4.40 8.27 -6.48
C ASP A 430 3.66 7.17 -7.26
N VAL A 431 2.41 6.92 -6.88
CA VAL A 431 1.56 5.89 -7.48
C VAL A 431 1.24 6.17 -8.95
N HIS A 432 1.13 7.44 -9.36
CA HIS A 432 0.83 7.77 -10.76
C HIS A 432 1.97 7.40 -11.69
N HIS A 433 3.23 7.59 -11.24
CA HIS A 433 4.39 7.17 -12.03
C HIS A 433 4.49 5.64 -12.13
N ILE A 434 4.36 4.93 -11.01
CA ILE A 434 4.49 3.47 -11.02
C ILE A 434 3.32 2.82 -11.74
N MET A 435 2.09 3.09 -11.30
CA MET A 435 0.91 2.39 -11.79
C MET A 435 0.37 2.97 -13.10
N GLY A 436 0.40 4.31 -13.22
CA GLY A 436 -0.17 5.01 -14.37
C GLY A 436 0.77 5.10 -15.57
N ILE A 437 2.08 5.33 -15.34
CA ILE A 437 3.04 5.57 -16.42
C ILE A 437 3.89 4.33 -16.73
N ILE A 438 4.58 3.77 -15.73
CA ILE A 438 5.53 2.68 -15.98
C ILE A 438 4.78 1.39 -16.26
N MET A 439 3.78 1.04 -15.45
CA MET A 439 2.97 -0.16 -15.64
C MET A 439 1.85 0.06 -16.67
N GLY A 440 1.12 1.18 -16.59
CA GLY A 440 -0.06 1.43 -17.44
C GLY A 440 0.21 2.15 -18.75
N GLY A 441 1.43 2.64 -18.99
CA GLY A 441 1.76 3.47 -20.14
C GLY A 441 2.13 2.70 -21.42
N ALA A 442 2.38 3.44 -22.49
CA ALA A 442 2.63 2.88 -23.84
C ALA A 442 3.87 1.98 -23.94
N ARG A 443 4.84 2.10 -23.03
CA ARG A 443 6.05 1.25 -22.97
C ARG A 443 5.97 0.18 -21.90
N ASN A 444 4.77 -0.18 -21.48
CA ASN A 444 4.54 -1.20 -20.47
C ASN A 444 5.23 -2.52 -20.83
N ARG A 445 6.08 -3.00 -19.94
CA ARG A 445 6.74 -4.30 -19.97
C ARG A 445 6.68 -4.96 -18.59
N CYS A 446 5.55 -4.79 -17.91
CA CYS A 446 5.35 -5.24 -16.55
C CYS A 446 4.75 -6.64 -16.51
N LEU A 447 5.40 -7.53 -15.75
CA LEU A 447 4.84 -8.78 -15.27
C LEU A 447 4.28 -8.53 -13.86
N GLY A 448 3.01 -8.86 -13.64
CA GLY A 448 2.35 -8.75 -12.34
C GLY A 448 2.45 -10.07 -11.57
N SER A 449 2.65 -9.98 -10.25
CA SER A 449 2.53 -11.09 -9.30
C SER A 449 1.54 -10.72 -8.22
N LEU A 450 0.41 -11.42 -8.10
CA LEU A 450 -0.68 -11.10 -7.17
C LEU A 450 -0.99 -12.26 -6.23
N GLY A 451 -1.49 -11.92 -5.04
CA GLY A 451 -2.20 -12.85 -4.16
C GLY A 451 -3.71 -12.82 -4.45
N ALA A 452 -4.45 -13.82 -3.94
CA ALA A 452 -5.90 -13.85 -4.02
C ALA A 452 -6.49 -14.29 -2.67
N GLY A 453 -7.52 -13.59 -2.20
CA GLY A 453 -8.38 -14.07 -1.11
C GLY A 453 -9.32 -15.15 -1.61
N GLN A 454 -9.96 -14.89 -2.75
CA GLN A 454 -10.71 -15.88 -3.54
C GLN A 454 -10.36 -15.71 -5.02
N ILE A 455 -10.39 -16.82 -5.76
CA ILE A 455 -10.18 -16.85 -7.21
C ILE A 455 -11.16 -17.82 -7.85
N ASP A 456 -11.65 -17.49 -9.07
CA ASP A 456 -12.53 -18.37 -9.83
C ASP A 456 -11.83 -19.00 -11.04
N ARG A 457 -12.54 -19.89 -11.74
CA ARG A 457 -12.04 -20.60 -12.93
C ARG A 457 -11.56 -19.68 -14.06
N LEU A 458 -12.09 -18.46 -14.15
CA LEU A 458 -11.70 -17.45 -15.13
C LEU A 458 -10.52 -16.58 -14.66
N GLY A 459 -10.03 -16.81 -13.44
CA GLY A 459 -8.94 -16.03 -12.84
C GLY A 459 -9.36 -14.69 -12.27
N ASN A 460 -10.69 -14.43 -12.14
CA ASN A 460 -11.14 -13.25 -11.41
C ASN A 460 -10.77 -13.39 -9.94
N ILE A 461 -10.26 -12.31 -9.36
CA ILE A 461 -9.79 -12.27 -7.97
C ILE A 461 -10.74 -11.46 -7.12
N ASN A 462 -11.06 -11.97 -5.94
CA ASN A 462 -11.69 -11.22 -4.86
C ASN A 462 -10.70 -11.05 -3.70
N SER A 463 -10.40 -9.80 -3.37
CA SER A 463 -9.67 -9.37 -2.18
C SER A 463 -10.43 -8.31 -1.38
N THR A 464 -11.66 -7.98 -1.78
CA THR A 464 -12.40 -6.84 -1.22
C THR A 464 -13.44 -7.28 -0.22
N GLN A 465 -14.46 -8.02 -0.63
CA GLN A 465 -15.58 -8.33 0.26
C GLN A 465 -16.37 -9.55 -0.20
N ASP A 466 -17.07 -10.15 0.75
CA ASP A 466 -18.09 -11.17 0.53
C ASP A 466 -19.38 -10.71 1.26
N PRO A 467 -20.27 -10.01 0.54
CA PRO A 467 -21.45 -9.41 1.15
C PRO A 467 -22.42 -10.44 1.73
N GLU A 468 -22.50 -11.64 1.13
CA GLU A 468 -23.38 -12.72 1.61
C GLU A 468 -22.93 -13.26 2.97
N ARG A 469 -21.61 -13.29 3.18
CA ARG A 469 -21.00 -13.73 4.45
C ARG A 469 -20.78 -12.58 5.45
N GLY A 470 -21.10 -11.34 5.09
CA GLY A 470 -20.83 -10.16 5.91
C GLY A 470 -19.33 -9.96 6.17
N LEU A 471 -18.48 -10.36 5.21
CA LEU A 471 -17.03 -10.33 5.34
C LEU A 471 -16.44 -9.21 4.47
N PHE A 472 -15.69 -8.31 5.06
CA PHE A 472 -14.79 -7.38 4.37
C PHE A 472 -13.37 -7.95 4.44
N MET A 473 -12.69 -8.14 3.33
CA MET A 473 -11.31 -8.63 3.32
C MET A 473 -10.35 -7.46 3.58
N VAL A 474 -9.79 -6.88 2.54
CA VAL A 474 -8.85 -5.76 2.68
C VAL A 474 -9.05 -4.66 1.63
N GLY A 475 -9.83 -4.89 0.59
CA GLY A 475 -10.01 -3.96 -0.53
C GLY A 475 -9.17 -4.32 -1.74
N SER A 476 -9.15 -3.42 -2.72
CA SER A 476 -8.41 -3.61 -3.97
C SER A 476 -6.90 -3.43 -3.80
N GLY A 477 -6.46 -2.42 -3.04
CA GLY A 477 -5.09 -1.95 -3.19
C GLY A 477 -4.77 -1.72 -4.67
N GLY A 478 -3.59 -2.16 -5.09
CA GLY A 478 -3.16 -2.14 -6.50
C GLY A 478 -3.59 -3.34 -7.34
N ALA A 479 -4.27 -4.33 -6.75
CA ALA A 479 -4.56 -5.58 -7.45
C ALA A 479 -5.42 -5.39 -8.71
N ASN A 480 -6.45 -4.52 -8.64
CA ASN A 480 -7.26 -4.19 -9.82
C ASN A 480 -6.41 -3.53 -10.92
N ASP A 481 -5.58 -2.55 -10.55
CA ASP A 481 -4.76 -1.80 -11.51
C ASP A 481 -3.73 -2.71 -12.19
N ILE A 482 -3.10 -3.62 -11.43
CA ILE A 482 -2.15 -4.61 -11.94
C ILE A 482 -2.86 -5.56 -12.92
N ALA A 483 -4.01 -6.11 -12.54
CA ALA A 483 -4.79 -7.00 -13.39
C ALA A 483 -5.33 -6.31 -14.65
N SER A 484 -5.61 -5.01 -14.57
CA SER A 484 -6.08 -4.20 -15.70
C SER A 484 -4.95 -3.79 -16.65
N SER A 485 -3.76 -3.49 -16.13
CA SER A 485 -2.71 -2.80 -16.89
C SER A 485 -1.45 -3.63 -17.12
N ALA A 486 -0.99 -4.52 -16.23
CA ALA A 486 0.17 -5.38 -16.50
C ALA A 486 0.00 -6.17 -17.80
N GLN A 487 1.07 -6.57 -18.45
CA GLN A 487 0.96 -7.36 -19.67
C GLN A 487 0.43 -8.76 -19.39
N GLU A 488 0.91 -9.35 -18.31
CA GLU A 488 0.49 -10.66 -17.80
C GLU A 488 0.53 -10.65 -16.27
N VAL A 489 -0.27 -11.52 -15.66
CA VAL A 489 -0.32 -11.69 -14.19
C VAL A 489 -0.18 -13.17 -13.84
N LEU A 490 0.73 -13.44 -12.89
CA LEU A 490 0.80 -14.69 -12.14
C LEU A 490 0.13 -14.51 -10.77
N VAL A 491 -0.71 -15.46 -10.37
CA VAL A 491 -1.35 -15.46 -9.05
C VAL A 491 -0.78 -16.56 -8.18
N THR A 492 -0.51 -16.24 -6.91
CA THR A 492 -0.13 -17.23 -5.88
C THR A 492 -1.18 -17.23 -4.78
N ALA A 493 -1.84 -18.38 -4.54
CA ALA A 493 -2.96 -18.47 -3.60
C ALA A 493 -2.99 -19.77 -2.82
N LEU A 494 -3.58 -19.76 -1.61
CA LEU A 494 -3.83 -20.96 -0.82
C LEU A 494 -5.12 -21.62 -1.32
N GLN A 495 -4.99 -22.86 -1.79
CA GLN A 495 -6.11 -23.63 -2.34
C GLN A 495 -6.93 -24.30 -1.23
N LYS A 496 -8.20 -23.98 -1.21
CA LYS A 496 -9.27 -24.63 -0.46
C LYS A 496 -10.60 -24.23 -1.08
N LYS A 497 -11.67 -25.01 -0.83
CA LYS A 497 -13.01 -24.76 -1.42
C LYS A 497 -13.53 -23.33 -1.22
N ASP A 498 -13.20 -22.69 -0.10
CA ASP A 498 -13.64 -21.32 0.21
C ASP A 498 -12.85 -20.22 -0.50
N SER A 499 -11.67 -20.54 -1.04
CA SER A 499 -10.82 -19.61 -1.78
C SER A 499 -10.79 -19.89 -3.28
N PHE A 500 -10.93 -21.15 -3.70
CA PHE A 500 -11.05 -21.55 -5.11
C PHE A 500 -12.54 -21.79 -5.39
N VAL A 501 -13.25 -20.76 -5.83
CA VAL A 501 -14.72 -20.76 -5.96
C VAL A 501 -15.16 -20.83 -7.41
N ALA A 502 -16.34 -21.36 -7.70
CA ALA A 502 -16.86 -21.45 -9.07
C ALA A 502 -17.01 -20.08 -9.73
N LYS A 503 -17.41 -19.08 -8.93
CA LYS A 503 -17.50 -17.68 -9.29
C LYS A 503 -17.25 -16.84 -8.05
N VAL A 504 -16.37 -15.86 -8.13
CA VAL A 504 -16.15 -14.94 -7.01
C VAL A 504 -17.41 -14.09 -6.75
N PRO A 505 -17.80 -13.90 -5.48
CA PRO A 505 -18.97 -13.05 -5.16
C PRO A 505 -18.74 -11.57 -5.47
N TYR A 506 -17.48 -11.17 -5.54
CA TYR A 506 -17.05 -9.80 -5.85
C TYR A 506 -15.80 -9.83 -6.73
N ILE A 507 -15.86 -9.24 -7.91
CA ILE A 507 -14.69 -9.13 -8.79
C ILE A 507 -13.92 -7.88 -8.40
N THR A 508 -12.86 -8.06 -7.58
CA THR A 508 -11.88 -6.99 -7.33
C THR A 508 -11.03 -6.77 -8.57
N SER A 509 -10.47 -7.85 -9.12
CA SER A 509 -9.55 -7.84 -10.25
C SER A 509 -10.03 -8.78 -11.35
N PRO A 510 -10.26 -8.29 -12.58
CA PRO A 510 -10.66 -9.13 -13.70
C PRO A 510 -9.56 -10.11 -14.11
N GLY A 511 -9.95 -11.35 -14.44
CA GLY A 511 -9.05 -12.47 -14.69
C GLY A 511 -8.43 -12.54 -16.08
N LYS A 512 -8.75 -11.65 -17.01
CA LYS A 512 -8.33 -11.74 -18.43
C LYS A 512 -6.81 -11.89 -18.61
N LYS A 513 -6.03 -11.15 -17.81
CA LYS A 513 -4.56 -11.16 -17.88
C LYS A 513 -3.90 -12.15 -16.92
N VAL A 514 -4.67 -12.83 -16.08
CA VAL A 514 -4.18 -13.90 -15.22
C VAL A 514 -4.01 -15.14 -16.07
N LYS A 515 -2.76 -15.54 -16.33
CA LYS A 515 -2.41 -16.68 -17.19
C LYS A 515 -1.95 -17.89 -16.39
N THR A 516 -1.38 -17.67 -15.21
CA THR A 516 -0.83 -18.72 -14.35
C THR A 516 -1.29 -18.52 -12.91
N LEU A 517 -1.69 -19.62 -12.27
CA LEU A 517 -2.06 -19.68 -10.87
C LEU A 517 -1.23 -20.78 -10.21
N VAL A 518 -0.49 -20.44 -9.16
CA VAL A 518 0.26 -21.38 -8.34
C VAL A 518 -0.39 -21.47 -6.99
N SER A 519 -0.83 -22.67 -6.62
CA SER A 519 -1.37 -22.94 -5.30
C SER A 519 -0.37 -23.71 -4.42
N ASN A 520 -0.72 -23.94 -3.18
CA ASN A 520 0.02 -24.85 -2.30
C ASN A 520 -0.15 -26.34 -2.67
N LEU A 521 -0.92 -26.68 -3.70
CA LEU A 521 -1.19 -28.04 -4.16
C LEU A 521 -0.75 -28.32 -5.58
N GLY A 522 -0.59 -27.30 -6.44
CA GLY A 522 -0.21 -27.47 -7.83
C GLY A 522 -0.19 -26.19 -8.64
N VAL A 523 0.08 -26.35 -9.94
CA VAL A 523 0.16 -25.28 -10.94
C VAL A 523 -1.00 -25.38 -11.91
N PHE A 524 -1.61 -24.23 -12.21
CA PHE A 524 -2.75 -24.09 -13.11
C PHE A 524 -2.42 -23.04 -14.16
N GLU A 525 -2.71 -23.34 -15.41
CA GLU A 525 -2.44 -22.44 -16.53
C GLU A 525 -3.66 -22.35 -17.44
N LYS A 526 -3.89 -21.19 -18.02
CA LYS A 526 -4.80 -21.03 -19.14
C LYS A 526 -4.05 -21.43 -20.41
N LEU A 527 -4.47 -22.52 -21.01
CA LEU A 527 -3.90 -23.02 -22.27
C LEU A 527 -4.29 -22.08 -23.42
N GLU A 528 -3.63 -22.26 -24.57
CA GLU A 528 -3.93 -21.48 -25.78
C GLU A 528 -5.42 -21.61 -26.14
N ASP A 529 -6.07 -20.48 -26.42
CA ASP A 529 -7.50 -20.34 -26.71
C ASP A 529 -8.46 -20.77 -25.58
N GLN A 530 -7.96 -21.00 -24.37
CA GLN A 530 -8.80 -21.32 -23.21
C GLN A 530 -8.89 -20.15 -22.23
N GLU A 531 -10.11 -19.88 -21.75
CA GLU A 531 -10.36 -18.85 -20.75
C GLU A 531 -10.28 -19.37 -19.31
N GLU A 532 -10.42 -20.69 -19.13
CA GLU A 532 -10.41 -21.35 -17.83
C GLU A 532 -9.04 -21.96 -17.51
N PHE A 533 -8.79 -22.17 -16.23
CA PHE A 533 -7.58 -22.84 -15.75
C PHE A 533 -7.65 -24.36 -15.94
N PHE A 534 -6.53 -24.93 -16.37
CA PHE A 534 -6.23 -26.35 -16.36
C PHE A 534 -5.15 -26.65 -15.33
N LEU A 535 -5.27 -27.75 -14.63
CA LEU A 535 -4.18 -28.29 -13.81
C LEU A 535 -3.08 -28.78 -14.74
N THR A 536 -1.88 -28.23 -14.65
CA THR A 536 -0.73 -28.52 -15.52
C THR A 536 0.49 -29.05 -14.77
N GLY A 537 0.57 -28.81 -13.45
CA GLY A 537 1.71 -29.24 -12.65
C GLY A 537 1.30 -29.77 -11.27
N LEU A 538 1.94 -30.87 -10.88
CA LEU A 538 1.75 -31.56 -9.60
C LEU A 538 2.97 -31.37 -8.71
N PHE A 539 2.74 -31.20 -7.41
CA PHE A 539 3.79 -31.17 -6.41
C PHE A 539 4.05 -32.56 -5.81
N PRO A 540 5.27 -32.85 -5.36
CA PRO A 540 5.57 -34.09 -4.65
C PRO A 540 4.65 -34.26 -3.44
N ASP A 541 4.01 -35.40 -3.36
CA ASP A 541 3.13 -35.70 -2.25
C ASP A 541 3.88 -36.25 -1.04
N PRO A 542 3.81 -35.62 0.14
CA PRO A 542 4.50 -36.12 1.35
C PRO A 542 4.06 -37.51 1.80
N GLN A 543 2.88 -37.97 1.39
CA GLN A 543 2.32 -39.27 1.73
C GLN A 543 2.63 -40.35 0.68
N GLY A 544 3.33 -39.99 -0.42
CA GLY A 544 3.68 -40.91 -1.50
C GLY A 544 2.48 -41.41 -2.32
N ARG A 545 1.38 -40.64 -2.37
CA ARG A 545 0.21 -40.97 -3.19
C ARG A 545 0.53 -40.90 -4.68
N GLY A 546 -0.11 -41.78 -5.44
CA GLY A 546 0.01 -41.76 -6.91
C GLY A 546 -0.69 -40.55 -7.55
N GLU A 547 -0.40 -40.33 -8.83
CA GLU A 547 -0.90 -39.20 -9.62
C GLU A 547 -2.43 -39.04 -9.54
N GLU A 548 -3.19 -40.14 -9.73
CA GLU A 548 -4.65 -40.11 -9.69
C GLU A 548 -5.21 -39.63 -8.34
N ASP A 549 -4.58 -40.04 -7.22
CA ASP A 549 -5.01 -39.65 -5.89
C ASP A 549 -4.64 -38.18 -5.58
N VAL A 550 -3.48 -37.73 -6.06
CA VAL A 550 -3.07 -36.33 -5.95
C VAL A 550 -4.01 -35.43 -6.75
N VAL A 551 -4.30 -35.78 -8.00
CA VAL A 551 -5.27 -35.05 -8.84
C VAL A 551 -6.66 -35.02 -8.20
N ARG A 552 -7.12 -36.14 -7.66
CA ARG A 552 -8.40 -36.20 -6.94
C ARG A 552 -8.41 -35.25 -5.74
N HIS A 553 -7.37 -35.27 -4.93
CA HIS A 553 -7.23 -34.35 -3.80
C HIS A 553 -7.26 -32.89 -4.23
N ILE A 554 -6.56 -32.50 -5.29
CA ILE A 554 -6.56 -31.14 -5.84
C ILE A 554 -7.97 -30.75 -6.31
N LYS A 555 -8.67 -31.62 -7.02
CA LYS A 555 -10.07 -31.40 -7.44
C LYS A 555 -11.01 -31.22 -6.25
N ASP A 556 -10.85 -32.01 -5.19
CA ASP A 556 -11.66 -31.92 -3.98
C ASP A 556 -11.50 -30.60 -3.22
N GLN A 557 -10.35 -29.92 -3.40
CA GLN A 557 -10.08 -28.59 -2.85
C GLN A 557 -10.42 -27.44 -3.82
N CYS A 558 -11.13 -27.73 -4.91
CA CYS A 558 -11.56 -26.76 -5.92
C CYS A 558 -13.09 -26.63 -5.88
N GLY A 559 -13.60 -25.42 -5.96
CA GLY A 559 -15.04 -25.13 -5.97
C GLY A 559 -15.68 -25.17 -7.36
N TRP A 560 -14.91 -25.53 -8.41
CA TRP A 560 -15.40 -25.73 -9.77
C TRP A 560 -14.92 -27.07 -10.33
N GLU A 561 -15.52 -27.52 -11.42
CA GLU A 561 -15.08 -28.71 -12.15
C GLU A 561 -13.73 -28.43 -12.82
N LEU A 562 -12.65 -28.82 -12.15
CA LEU A 562 -11.29 -28.55 -12.58
C LEU A 562 -10.90 -29.44 -13.76
N GLN A 563 -10.55 -28.80 -14.88
CA GLN A 563 -9.97 -29.44 -16.05
C GLN A 563 -8.50 -29.82 -15.79
N VAL A 564 -8.07 -30.93 -16.37
CA VAL A 564 -6.69 -31.44 -16.25
C VAL A 564 -6.06 -31.47 -17.62
N ALA A 565 -4.85 -30.96 -17.75
CA ALA A 565 -4.10 -31.02 -18.99
C ALA A 565 -3.80 -32.48 -19.39
N LYS A 566 -3.66 -32.74 -20.69
CA LYS A 566 -3.34 -34.07 -21.20
C LYS A 566 -1.99 -34.59 -20.71
N GLU A 567 -1.04 -33.70 -20.51
CA GLU A 567 0.27 -33.97 -19.96
C GLU A 567 0.44 -33.21 -18.67
N LEU A 568 0.55 -33.92 -17.54
CA LEU A 568 0.86 -33.35 -16.24
C LEU A 568 2.37 -33.40 -15.99
N ARG A 569 2.91 -32.34 -15.42
CA ARG A 569 4.33 -32.25 -15.05
C ARG A 569 4.47 -32.39 -13.54
N TRP A 570 5.31 -33.31 -13.09
CA TRP A 570 5.79 -33.30 -11.71
C TRP A 570 6.82 -32.20 -11.54
N ILE A 571 6.61 -31.34 -10.58
CA ILE A 571 7.47 -30.17 -10.32
C ILE A 571 8.49 -30.56 -9.25
N ASP A 572 9.78 -30.33 -9.52
CA ASP A 572 10.84 -30.59 -8.57
C ASP A 572 10.66 -29.79 -7.27
N PRO A 573 10.94 -30.43 -6.10
CA PRO A 573 10.89 -29.75 -4.81
C PRO A 573 11.90 -28.59 -4.75
N PRO A 574 11.72 -27.66 -3.76
CA PRO A 574 12.70 -26.61 -3.51
C PRO A 574 14.08 -27.18 -3.18
N ASP A 575 15.13 -26.58 -3.72
CA ASP A 575 16.48 -26.87 -3.29
C ASP A 575 16.86 -26.02 -2.03
N MET A 576 17.98 -26.38 -1.43
CA MET A 576 18.43 -25.70 -0.19
C MET A 576 18.79 -24.23 -0.39
N ASN A 577 19.27 -23.83 -1.56
CA ASN A 577 19.62 -22.44 -1.82
C ASN A 577 18.37 -21.58 -1.99
N GLU A 578 17.34 -22.10 -2.66
CA GLU A 578 16.03 -21.47 -2.78
C GLU A 578 15.36 -21.31 -1.41
N LEU A 579 15.38 -22.37 -0.58
CA LEU A 579 14.83 -22.31 0.77
C LEU A 579 15.56 -21.31 1.67
N ARG A 580 16.88 -21.31 1.65
CA ARG A 580 17.70 -20.35 2.41
C ARG A 580 17.42 -18.92 1.97
N LEU A 581 17.42 -18.65 0.65
CA LEU A 581 17.14 -17.33 0.11
C LEU A 581 15.70 -16.88 0.44
N LEU A 582 14.72 -17.77 0.37
CA LEU A 582 13.33 -17.44 0.74
C LEU A 582 13.21 -17.13 2.24
N ARG A 583 13.83 -17.94 3.10
CA ARG A 583 13.72 -17.84 4.57
C ARG A 583 14.37 -16.59 5.14
N ILE A 584 15.42 -16.05 4.49
CA ILE A 584 16.01 -14.77 4.93
C ILE A 584 15.07 -13.57 4.75
N PHE A 585 14.12 -13.63 3.82
CA PHE A 585 13.15 -12.56 3.63
C PHE A 585 12.06 -12.57 4.69
N ASP A 586 11.64 -13.75 5.17
CA ASP A 586 10.61 -13.90 6.21
C ASP A 586 11.08 -14.80 7.37
N PRO A 587 12.11 -14.37 8.13
CA PRO A 587 12.67 -15.18 9.22
C PRO A 587 11.69 -15.43 10.38
N ARG A 588 10.63 -14.61 10.45
CA ARG A 588 9.52 -14.78 11.42
C ARG A 588 8.43 -15.71 10.92
N ARG A 589 8.54 -16.19 9.68
CA ARG A 589 7.59 -17.12 9.03
C ARG A 589 6.13 -16.66 9.04
N LEU A 590 5.92 -15.36 8.82
CA LEU A 590 4.56 -14.78 8.80
C LEU A 590 3.76 -15.23 7.58
N TYR A 591 4.45 -15.42 6.45
CA TYR A 591 3.88 -15.89 5.20
C TYR A 591 4.28 -17.33 4.84
N LEU A 592 5.35 -17.87 5.43
CA LEU A 592 5.87 -19.19 5.07
C LEU A 592 5.18 -20.36 5.80
N GLY A 593 4.35 -20.05 6.80
CA GLY A 593 3.74 -21.05 7.65
C GLY A 593 4.73 -21.71 8.63
N LYS A 594 4.22 -22.55 9.51
CA LYS A 594 5.04 -23.32 10.47
C LYS A 594 5.62 -24.54 9.77
N LEU A 595 6.90 -24.83 10.03
CA LEU A 595 7.55 -26.08 9.61
C LEU A 595 7.02 -27.25 10.42
#